data_0767381a9ffbacb0c8ea84feaec56049
#
_entry.id   0767381a9ffbacb0c8ea84feaec56049
#
_cell.length_a   1.000
_cell.length_b   1.000
_cell.length_c   1.000
_cell.angle_alpha   90.00
_cell.angle_beta   90.00
_cell.angle_gamma   90.00
#
_symmetry.space_group_name_H-M   'P 1'
#
loop_
_entity.id
_entity.type
_entity.pdbx_description
1 polymer ?
#
loop_
_entity_poly.entity_id
_entity_poly.type
_entity_poly.pdbx_seq_one_letter_code
_entity_poly.pdbx_strand_id
1 'polypeptide(L)'
;MANEYDVVVIGAGTGGYVAAIRAAQLGLKVAVVEKQKALGGTCLIWGCIPTKALLEHAHALKVVQHAKEWGVTIGPSPGQPPVGIDMTQVQARKDKVITGLTKGIEFLFKKNGIDWIKGTARLTGQGGPGNVEVFEGDRQTLRARREVILATGSAPRGVPGIEVDRRRIITSDEAIGLREVPKSIAILGSGAVGVEFASIFRRFGSEVTIFELLPRLVPVEDEAISAELEKAFKKQGIVSHTGAKVTSAKANGNGAVDIVAQLADGKTQQTRADYLLMATGRGPVTAGLELERVGLQLERGYIKVDDQYKTNVPGISAIGDVITLGSTVHPQLAHVSSAEGILTAERIAGREVRALNYDHVPGCTYCDPEIGSVGLSEREARERGFDVRVGTFPFGVLGRAKIAGETDGFVKIVADRRYDEVLGVHMIGSRSTELVAEAVLALRLESTVEELVRTIHAHPTMAEAVGEAAHAVHGAAIHL
;
A
#
# COMPACT_ATOMS: atom_id res chain seq x y z
N MET A 1 -21.70 -35.41 3.40
CA MET A 1 -21.11 -35.02 4.71
C MET A 1 -20.19 -33.83 4.44
N ALA A 2 -20.15 -32.84 5.32
CA ALA A 2 -19.25 -31.70 5.18
C ALA A 2 -17.79 -32.12 5.40
N ASN A 3 -16.88 -31.58 4.59
CA ASN A 3 -15.44 -31.78 4.79
C ASN A 3 -15.00 -30.97 6.02
N GLU A 4 -14.35 -31.64 6.99
CA GLU A 4 -13.96 -31.02 8.25
C GLU A 4 -12.50 -30.57 8.28
N TYR A 5 -12.31 -29.34 8.77
CA TYR A 5 -11.02 -28.69 8.99
C TYR A 5 -10.96 -28.07 10.39
N ASP A 6 -9.79 -27.77 10.88
CA ASP A 6 -9.67 -26.97 12.11
C ASP A 6 -9.97 -25.51 11.80
N VAL A 7 -9.44 -25.01 10.66
CA VAL A 7 -9.60 -23.63 10.19
C VAL A 7 -10.03 -23.62 8.73
N VAL A 8 -11.02 -22.80 8.41
CA VAL A 8 -11.41 -22.47 7.04
C VAL A 8 -11.15 -20.98 6.80
N VAL A 9 -10.34 -20.64 5.80
CA VAL A 9 -10.04 -19.25 5.43
C VAL A 9 -10.80 -18.90 4.16
N ILE A 10 -11.53 -17.79 4.16
CA ILE A 10 -12.22 -17.27 2.98
C ILE A 10 -11.45 -16.08 2.45
N GLY A 11 -10.80 -16.27 1.28
CA GLY A 11 -9.90 -15.32 0.64
C GLY A 11 -8.42 -15.66 0.84
N ALA A 12 -7.66 -15.71 -0.26
CA ALA A 12 -6.23 -16.02 -0.28
C ALA A 12 -5.36 -14.79 -0.59
N GLY A 13 -5.78 -13.60 -0.15
CA GLY A 13 -4.94 -12.41 -0.11
C GLY A 13 -3.82 -12.55 0.92
N THR A 14 -2.99 -11.51 1.10
CA THR A 14 -1.82 -11.55 1.98
C THR A 14 -2.15 -11.98 3.42
N GLY A 15 -3.22 -11.51 4.00
CA GLY A 15 -3.67 -11.97 5.31
C GLY A 15 -4.07 -13.45 5.29
N GLY A 16 -4.91 -13.84 4.32
CA GLY A 16 -5.48 -15.18 4.27
C GLY A 16 -4.47 -16.29 4.01
N TYR A 17 -3.59 -16.14 3.00
CA TYR A 17 -2.61 -17.18 2.73
C TYR A 17 -1.54 -17.29 3.83
N VAL A 18 -1.16 -16.15 4.45
CA VAL A 18 -0.20 -16.17 5.58
C VAL A 18 -0.82 -16.81 6.80
N ALA A 19 -2.08 -16.47 7.14
CA ALA A 19 -2.81 -17.13 8.24
C ALA A 19 -2.91 -18.64 8.02
N ALA A 20 -3.26 -19.07 6.80
CA ALA A 20 -3.37 -20.48 6.45
C ALA A 20 -2.05 -21.24 6.61
N ILE A 21 -0.95 -20.69 6.09
CA ILE A 21 0.37 -21.28 6.20
C ILE A 21 0.78 -21.37 7.68
N ARG A 22 0.59 -20.30 8.45
CA ARG A 22 0.95 -20.27 9.87
C ARG A 22 0.13 -21.27 10.69
N ALA A 23 -1.17 -21.35 10.46
CA ALA A 23 -2.06 -22.33 11.12
C ALA A 23 -1.62 -23.76 10.81
N ALA A 24 -1.30 -24.07 9.55
CA ALA A 24 -0.81 -25.41 9.17
C ALA A 24 0.55 -25.74 9.80
N GLN A 25 1.48 -24.79 9.88
CA GLN A 25 2.76 -24.95 10.61
C GLN A 25 2.58 -25.24 12.11
N LEU A 26 1.44 -24.83 12.67
CA LEU A 26 1.06 -25.08 14.06
C LEU A 26 0.27 -26.39 14.23
N GLY A 27 0.20 -27.22 13.19
CA GLY A 27 -0.42 -28.55 13.20
C GLY A 27 -1.94 -28.54 12.99
N LEU A 28 -2.53 -27.43 12.58
CA LEU A 28 -3.95 -27.36 12.28
C LEU A 28 -4.25 -27.80 10.85
N LYS A 29 -5.37 -28.50 10.64
CA LYS A 29 -5.87 -28.86 9.32
C LYS A 29 -6.61 -27.66 8.71
N VAL A 30 -6.12 -27.16 7.56
CA VAL A 30 -6.57 -25.89 6.97
C VAL A 30 -7.12 -26.06 5.57
N ALA A 31 -8.25 -25.41 5.28
CA ALA A 31 -8.72 -25.18 3.92
C ALA A 31 -8.76 -23.68 3.62
N VAL A 32 -8.45 -23.29 2.40
CA VAL A 32 -8.57 -21.92 1.89
C VAL A 32 -9.50 -21.90 0.69
N VAL A 33 -10.54 -21.08 0.74
CA VAL A 33 -11.44 -20.87 -0.39
C VAL A 33 -11.07 -19.57 -1.10
N GLU A 34 -10.76 -19.64 -2.39
CA GLU A 34 -10.42 -18.49 -3.22
C GLU A 34 -11.15 -18.53 -4.57
N LYS A 35 -11.84 -17.43 -4.90
CA LYS A 35 -12.59 -17.30 -6.16
C LYS A 35 -11.71 -16.99 -7.37
N GLN A 36 -10.52 -16.44 -7.14
CA GLN A 36 -9.60 -16.11 -8.22
C GLN A 36 -8.84 -17.35 -8.71
N LYS A 37 -8.36 -17.28 -9.95
CA LYS A 37 -7.60 -18.37 -10.57
C LYS A 37 -6.20 -18.57 -9.97
N ALA A 38 -5.72 -17.62 -9.18
CA ALA A 38 -4.41 -17.62 -8.55
C ALA A 38 -4.50 -17.14 -7.10
N LEU A 39 -3.56 -17.58 -6.26
CA LEU A 39 -3.42 -17.16 -4.87
C LEU A 39 -2.62 -15.86 -4.76
N GLY A 40 -2.83 -15.08 -3.69
CA GLY A 40 -2.08 -13.85 -3.41
C GLY A 40 -2.91 -12.58 -3.36
N GLY A 41 -4.16 -12.63 -3.86
CA GLY A 41 -5.14 -11.54 -3.77
C GLY A 41 -4.67 -10.24 -4.42
N THR A 42 -5.23 -9.14 -3.95
CA THR A 42 -4.98 -7.78 -4.49
C THR A 42 -3.49 -7.48 -4.58
N CYS A 43 -2.74 -7.66 -3.51
CA CYS A 43 -1.33 -7.26 -3.46
C CYS A 43 -0.48 -7.90 -4.56
N LEU A 44 -0.61 -9.21 -4.77
CA LEU A 44 0.25 -9.93 -5.72
C LEU A 44 -0.24 -9.83 -7.16
N ILE A 45 -1.55 -9.77 -7.38
CA ILE A 45 -2.12 -9.98 -8.72
C ILE A 45 -2.44 -8.66 -9.43
N TRP A 46 -3.01 -7.67 -8.71
CA TRP A 46 -3.45 -6.39 -9.32
C TRP A 46 -3.24 -5.16 -8.40
N GLY A 47 -2.30 -5.23 -7.43
CA GLY A 47 -2.00 -4.13 -6.51
C GLY A 47 -0.51 -3.87 -6.37
N CYS A 48 0.05 -4.18 -5.19
CA CYS A 48 1.42 -3.81 -4.82
C CYS A 48 2.48 -4.30 -5.80
N ILE A 49 2.50 -5.61 -6.07
CA ILE A 49 3.57 -6.21 -6.88
C ILE A 49 3.56 -5.72 -8.33
N PRO A 50 2.44 -5.75 -9.07
CA PRO A 50 2.43 -5.22 -10.43
C PRO A 50 2.74 -3.72 -10.48
N THR A 51 2.27 -2.92 -9.52
CA THR A 51 2.57 -1.48 -9.47
C THR A 51 4.06 -1.24 -9.24
N LYS A 52 4.68 -1.93 -8.26
CA LYS A 52 6.13 -1.80 -8.01
C LYS A 52 6.96 -2.30 -9.19
N ALA A 53 6.51 -3.34 -9.88
CA ALA A 53 7.15 -3.75 -11.14
C ALA A 53 7.12 -2.64 -12.21
N LEU A 54 6.00 -1.91 -12.36
CA LEU A 54 5.92 -0.77 -13.27
C LEU A 54 6.81 0.40 -12.83
N LEU A 55 6.90 0.67 -11.52
CA LEU A 55 7.79 1.70 -10.95
C LEU A 55 9.25 1.40 -11.23
N GLU A 56 9.68 0.13 -11.14
CA GLU A 56 11.03 -0.29 -11.49
C GLU A 56 11.33 -0.12 -12.99
N HIS A 57 10.36 -0.38 -13.88
CA HIS A 57 10.53 -0.06 -15.29
C HIS A 57 10.67 1.45 -15.53
N ALA A 58 9.90 2.26 -14.80
CA ALA A 58 9.99 3.71 -14.88
C ALA A 58 11.33 4.24 -14.34
N HIS A 59 11.87 3.62 -13.28
CA HIS A 59 13.20 3.90 -12.77
C HIS A 59 14.29 3.54 -13.80
N ALA A 60 14.23 2.34 -14.38
CA ALA A 60 15.17 1.91 -15.41
C ALA A 60 15.17 2.85 -16.63
N LEU A 61 14.00 3.29 -17.08
CA LEU A 61 13.89 4.27 -18.16
C LEU A 61 14.54 5.60 -17.78
N LYS A 62 14.31 6.12 -16.58
CA LYS A 62 14.93 7.35 -16.05
C LYS A 62 16.46 7.24 -16.08
N VAL A 63 17.03 6.13 -15.60
CA VAL A 63 18.50 5.89 -15.61
C VAL A 63 19.04 5.92 -17.03
N VAL A 64 18.37 5.26 -17.97
CA VAL A 64 18.80 5.22 -19.37
C VAL A 64 18.70 6.60 -20.05
N GLN A 65 17.64 7.37 -19.76
CA GLN A 65 17.47 8.73 -20.30
C GLN A 65 18.59 9.68 -19.82
N HIS A 66 19.16 9.45 -18.62
CA HIS A 66 20.22 10.24 -18.01
C HIS A 66 21.61 9.57 -18.15
N ALA A 67 21.73 8.52 -18.97
CA ALA A 67 22.96 7.72 -19.12
C ALA A 67 24.21 8.58 -19.44
N LYS A 68 24.03 9.67 -20.20
CA LYS A 68 25.13 10.59 -20.56
C LYS A 68 25.76 11.25 -19.32
N GLU A 69 24.99 11.55 -18.28
CA GLU A 69 25.49 12.12 -17.03
C GLU A 69 26.46 11.16 -16.32
N TRP A 70 26.29 9.85 -16.56
CA TRP A 70 27.14 8.78 -16.04
C TRP A 70 28.31 8.41 -16.98
N GLY A 71 28.51 9.16 -18.07
CA GLY A 71 29.51 8.83 -19.08
C GLY A 71 29.18 7.60 -19.94
N VAL A 72 27.93 7.09 -19.83
CA VAL A 72 27.48 5.96 -20.65
C VAL A 72 26.91 6.48 -21.95
N THR A 73 27.50 6.02 -23.07
CA THR A 73 27.04 6.36 -24.42
C THR A 73 26.06 5.31 -24.90
N ILE A 74 24.83 5.73 -25.16
CA ILE A 74 23.86 4.92 -25.90
C ILE A 74 24.01 5.32 -27.34
N GLY A 75 24.53 4.41 -28.16
CA GLY A 75 24.84 4.72 -29.57
C GLY A 75 23.58 5.15 -30.33
N PRO A 76 23.66 6.21 -31.16
CA PRO A 76 22.62 6.47 -32.13
C PRO A 76 22.72 5.41 -33.22
N SER A 77 21.85 4.44 -33.25
CA SER A 77 21.59 3.72 -34.49
C SER A 77 20.83 4.68 -35.41
N PRO A 78 21.38 5.02 -36.61
CA PRO A 78 20.64 5.87 -37.53
C PRO A 78 19.22 5.29 -37.77
N GLY A 79 18.18 6.08 -37.51
CA GLY A 79 16.81 5.66 -37.70
C GLY A 79 16.13 5.00 -36.47
N GLN A 80 16.81 4.88 -35.33
CA GLN A 80 16.12 4.46 -34.09
C GLN A 80 15.51 5.68 -33.37
N PRO A 81 14.29 5.52 -32.78
CA PRO A 81 13.69 6.57 -31.99
C PRO A 81 14.53 6.87 -30.73
N PRO A 82 14.38 8.07 -30.15
CA PRO A 82 14.96 8.35 -28.84
C PRO A 82 14.53 7.27 -27.85
N VAL A 83 15.34 7.06 -26.80
CA VAL A 83 15.06 6.08 -25.73
C VAL A 83 13.59 6.14 -25.32
N GLY A 84 12.89 5.04 -25.47
CA GLY A 84 11.47 4.90 -25.19
C GLY A 84 11.18 3.65 -24.36
N ILE A 85 9.90 3.38 -24.13
CA ILE A 85 9.43 2.21 -23.39
C ILE A 85 8.60 1.30 -24.29
N ASP A 86 8.90 0.01 -24.28
CA ASP A 86 8.09 -1.03 -24.94
C ASP A 86 7.12 -1.64 -23.92
N MET A 87 5.87 -1.21 -23.96
CA MET A 87 4.84 -1.68 -23.03
C MET A 87 4.56 -3.18 -23.17
N THR A 88 4.83 -3.80 -24.32
CA THR A 88 4.67 -5.26 -24.48
C THR A 88 5.68 -5.99 -23.59
N GLN A 89 6.95 -5.56 -23.61
CA GLN A 89 7.99 -6.13 -22.74
C GLN A 89 7.77 -5.80 -21.27
N VAL A 90 7.32 -4.58 -20.96
CA VAL A 90 6.96 -4.16 -19.60
C VAL A 90 5.89 -5.09 -19.03
N GLN A 91 4.80 -5.30 -19.76
CA GLN A 91 3.71 -6.17 -19.31
C GLN A 91 4.17 -7.63 -19.18
N ALA A 92 4.94 -8.14 -20.14
CA ALA A 92 5.46 -9.50 -20.11
C ALA A 92 6.35 -9.76 -18.88
N ARG A 93 7.26 -8.81 -18.54
CA ARG A 93 8.11 -8.93 -17.35
C ARG A 93 7.30 -8.84 -16.05
N LYS A 94 6.37 -7.89 -15.95
CA LYS A 94 5.44 -7.76 -14.82
C LYS A 94 4.66 -9.06 -14.60
N ASP A 95 4.06 -9.63 -15.65
CA ASP A 95 3.27 -10.86 -15.56
C ASP A 95 4.13 -12.07 -15.17
N LYS A 96 5.39 -12.12 -15.60
CA LYS A 96 6.35 -13.14 -15.16
C LYS A 96 6.62 -13.05 -13.66
N VAL A 97 6.78 -11.85 -13.10
CA VAL A 97 6.96 -11.64 -11.65
C VAL A 97 5.74 -12.12 -10.88
N ILE A 98 4.54 -11.70 -11.29
CA ILE A 98 3.27 -12.12 -10.67
C ILE A 98 3.15 -13.65 -10.68
N THR A 99 3.37 -14.25 -11.85
CA THR A 99 3.27 -15.72 -12.03
C THR A 99 4.25 -16.47 -11.13
N GLY A 100 5.47 -15.97 -10.98
CA GLY A 100 6.48 -16.57 -10.11
C GLY A 100 6.04 -16.57 -8.65
N LEU A 101 5.51 -15.44 -8.16
CA LEU A 101 5.07 -15.28 -6.78
C LEU A 101 3.80 -16.10 -6.47
N THR A 102 2.80 -16.08 -7.35
CA THR A 102 1.56 -16.85 -7.15
C THR A 102 1.82 -18.35 -7.14
N LYS A 103 2.68 -18.87 -8.04
CA LYS A 103 3.14 -20.27 -8.01
C LYS A 103 3.93 -20.60 -6.73
N GLY A 104 4.67 -19.63 -6.19
CA GLY A 104 5.34 -19.77 -4.89
C GLY A 104 4.35 -20.05 -3.76
N ILE A 105 3.21 -19.37 -3.73
CA ILE A 105 2.16 -19.63 -2.73
C ILE A 105 1.53 -21.00 -2.94
N GLU A 106 1.23 -21.39 -4.19
CA GLU A 106 0.72 -22.75 -4.50
C GLU A 106 1.68 -23.84 -3.98
N PHE A 107 2.99 -23.66 -4.19
CA PHE A 107 4.00 -24.56 -3.65
C PHE A 107 3.96 -24.60 -2.12
N LEU A 108 3.84 -23.45 -1.44
CA LEU A 108 3.78 -23.38 0.01
C LEU A 108 2.50 -24.04 0.56
N PHE A 109 1.37 -23.92 -0.12
CA PHE A 109 0.14 -24.61 0.26
C PHE A 109 0.33 -26.12 0.18
N LYS A 110 0.87 -26.62 -0.95
CA LYS A 110 1.17 -28.04 -1.11
C LYS A 110 2.17 -28.55 -0.05
N LYS A 111 3.24 -27.79 0.22
CA LYS A 111 4.26 -28.14 1.23
C LYS A 111 3.68 -28.27 2.63
N ASN A 112 2.70 -27.42 2.98
CA ASN A 112 2.09 -27.40 4.31
C ASN A 112 0.78 -28.19 4.40
N GLY A 113 0.37 -28.93 3.35
CA GLY A 113 -0.85 -29.74 3.35
C GLY A 113 -2.14 -28.91 3.46
N ILE A 114 -2.16 -27.72 2.86
CA ILE A 114 -3.32 -26.82 2.86
C ILE A 114 -4.16 -27.12 1.62
N ASP A 115 -5.45 -27.38 1.82
CA ASP A 115 -6.39 -27.58 0.74
C ASP A 115 -6.83 -26.24 0.13
N TRP A 116 -6.49 -26.03 -1.14
CA TRP A 116 -6.99 -24.89 -1.92
C TRP A 116 -8.25 -25.28 -2.65
N ILE A 117 -9.38 -24.69 -2.24
CA ILE A 117 -10.71 -24.90 -2.82
C ILE A 117 -11.03 -23.71 -3.70
N LYS A 118 -11.23 -23.97 -4.99
CA LYS A 118 -11.50 -22.92 -5.98
C LYS A 118 -12.99 -22.62 -6.01
N GLY A 119 -13.34 -21.37 -5.66
CA GLY A 119 -14.74 -20.97 -5.71
C GLY A 119 -15.09 -19.81 -4.81
N THR A 120 -16.37 -19.45 -4.86
CA THR A 120 -16.97 -18.39 -4.04
C THR A 120 -17.65 -19.02 -2.84
N ALA A 121 -17.36 -18.52 -1.64
CA ALA A 121 -17.90 -19.04 -0.39
C ALA A 121 -18.79 -18.01 0.34
N ARG A 122 -19.70 -18.56 1.16
CA ARG A 122 -20.54 -17.79 2.09
C ARG A 122 -20.72 -18.53 3.40
N LEU A 123 -21.08 -17.78 4.45
CA LEU A 123 -21.48 -18.35 5.72
C LEU A 123 -22.95 -18.82 5.64
N THR A 124 -23.24 -20.00 6.18
CA THR A 124 -24.62 -20.56 6.06
C THR A 124 -25.50 -20.24 7.25
N GLY A 125 -24.91 -20.05 8.45
CA GLY A 125 -25.63 -19.94 9.72
C GLY A 125 -26.33 -21.25 10.17
N GLN A 126 -26.45 -22.24 9.30
CA GLN A 126 -27.05 -23.54 9.62
C GLN A 126 -26.02 -24.47 10.24
N GLY A 127 -26.35 -25.11 11.34
CA GLY A 127 -25.46 -26.06 12.04
C GLY A 127 -24.29 -25.41 12.78
N GLY A 128 -24.29 -24.10 12.93
CA GLY A 128 -23.31 -23.30 13.68
C GLY A 128 -22.46 -22.38 12.81
N PRO A 129 -21.75 -21.43 13.42
CA PRO A 129 -21.01 -20.38 12.73
C PRO A 129 -19.84 -20.89 11.88
N GLY A 130 -19.32 -22.10 12.15
CA GLY A 130 -18.22 -22.70 11.43
C GLY A 130 -18.57 -23.32 10.07
N ASN A 131 -19.81 -23.27 9.63
CA ASN A 131 -20.25 -23.86 8.36
C ASN A 131 -20.14 -22.86 7.20
N VAL A 132 -19.38 -23.25 6.20
CA VAL A 132 -19.09 -22.51 4.97
C VAL A 132 -19.60 -23.28 3.77
N GLU A 133 -20.40 -22.64 2.95
CA GLU A 133 -20.83 -23.18 1.65
C GLU A 133 -19.99 -22.59 0.53
N VAL A 134 -19.36 -23.44 -0.24
CA VAL A 134 -18.76 -23.06 -1.54
C VAL A 134 -19.85 -23.27 -2.60
N PHE A 135 -20.45 -22.18 -3.10
CA PHE A 135 -21.63 -22.25 -3.98
C PHE A 135 -21.29 -22.07 -5.46
N GLU A 136 -20.08 -21.62 -5.78
CA GLU A 136 -19.53 -21.55 -7.14
C GLU A 136 -18.15 -22.22 -7.18
N GLY A 137 -17.78 -22.79 -8.32
CA GLY A 137 -16.52 -23.54 -8.46
C GLY A 137 -16.64 -24.95 -7.90
N ASP A 138 -15.75 -25.33 -7.00
CA ASP A 138 -15.70 -26.66 -6.34
C ASP A 138 -16.79 -26.76 -5.26
N ARG A 139 -18.06 -26.84 -5.69
CA ARG A 139 -19.24 -26.81 -4.82
C ARG A 139 -19.21 -27.86 -3.74
N GLN A 140 -19.21 -27.43 -2.48
CA GLN A 140 -19.19 -28.30 -1.31
C GLN A 140 -19.53 -27.51 -0.03
N THR A 141 -19.77 -28.24 1.05
CA THR A 141 -19.91 -27.66 2.37
C THR A 141 -18.66 -28.00 3.20
N LEU A 142 -18.08 -27.00 3.84
CA LEU A 142 -16.95 -27.12 4.73
C LEU A 142 -17.38 -26.82 6.15
N ARG A 143 -16.75 -27.45 7.11
CA ARG A 143 -16.94 -27.19 8.52
C ARG A 143 -15.62 -26.88 9.20
N ALA A 144 -15.51 -25.67 9.77
CA ALA A 144 -14.42 -25.30 10.64
C ALA A 144 -14.76 -25.77 12.09
N ARG A 145 -13.90 -26.61 12.65
CA ARG A 145 -14.07 -27.09 14.04
C ARG A 145 -13.67 -26.03 15.07
N ARG A 146 -12.74 -25.14 14.70
CA ARG A 146 -12.27 -24.07 15.57
C ARG A 146 -12.77 -22.71 15.09
N GLU A 147 -12.30 -22.25 13.93
CA GLU A 147 -12.67 -20.92 13.43
C GLU A 147 -12.72 -20.84 11.90
N VAL A 148 -13.59 -19.94 11.41
CA VAL A 148 -13.57 -19.40 10.07
C VAL A 148 -12.86 -18.05 10.11
N ILE A 149 -11.89 -17.84 9.21
CA ILE A 149 -11.20 -16.55 9.04
C ILE A 149 -11.70 -15.88 7.76
N LEU A 150 -12.32 -14.71 7.90
CA LEU A 150 -12.74 -13.86 6.79
C LEU A 150 -11.58 -12.95 6.38
N ALA A 151 -11.03 -13.16 5.18
CA ALA A 151 -9.86 -12.44 4.65
C ALA A 151 -10.13 -11.95 3.22
N THR A 152 -11.34 -11.47 2.95
CA THR A 152 -11.83 -11.11 1.61
C THR A 152 -11.31 -9.77 1.09
N GLY A 153 -10.67 -8.98 1.96
CA GLY A 153 -9.93 -7.78 1.58
C GLY A 153 -10.81 -6.62 1.14
N SER A 154 -10.32 -5.84 0.18
CA SER A 154 -10.93 -4.61 -0.29
C SER A 154 -10.95 -4.51 -1.82
N ALA A 155 -11.76 -3.57 -2.34
CA ALA A 155 -11.84 -3.20 -3.75
C ALA A 155 -11.78 -1.67 -3.92
N PRO A 156 -11.35 -1.15 -5.08
CA PRO A 156 -11.37 0.29 -5.36
C PRO A 156 -12.76 0.89 -5.15
N ARG A 157 -12.81 2.10 -4.57
CA ARG A 157 -14.06 2.87 -4.41
C ARG A 157 -14.20 3.88 -5.54
N GLY A 158 -15.44 3.99 -6.05
CA GLY A 158 -15.84 5.08 -6.91
C GLY A 158 -16.21 6.34 -6.12
N VAL A 159 -16.42 7.44 -6.85
CA VAL A 159 -16.99 8.69 -6.33
C VAL A 159 -18.44 8.80 -6.80
N PRO A 160 -19.40 9.11 -5.94
CA PRO A 160 -20.78 9.31 -6.35
C PRO A 160 -20.88 10.31 -7.52
N GLY A 161 -21.63 9.94 -8.57
CA GLY A 161 -21.80 10.76 -9.76
C GLY A 161 -20.73 10.63 -10.84
N ILE A 162 -19.69 9.81 -10.60
CA ILE A 162 -18.67 9.47 -11.61
C ILE A 162 -18.67 7.95 -11.81
N GLU A 163 -19.13 7.52 -12.97
CA GLU A 163 -19.20 6.09 -13.30
C GLU A 163 -17.85 5.58 -13.84
N VAL A 164 -17.36 4.49 -13.26
CA VAL A 164 -16.17 3.78 -13.74
C VAL A 164 -16.59 2.86 -14.89
N ASP A 165 -16.21 3.21 -16.12
CA ASP A 165 -16.53 2.46 -17.33
C ASP A 165 -15.51 1.36 -17.66
N ARG A 166 -14.39 1.30 -16.90
CA ARG A 166 -13.26 0.38 -17.09
C ARG A 166 -12.57 0.48 -18.45
N ARG A 167 -12.82 1.56 -19.17
CA ARG A 167 -12.25 1.82 -20.51
C ARG A 167 -11.47 3.12 -20.54
N ARG A 168 -12.08 4.22 -20.08
CA ARG A 168 -11.51 5.56 -20.04
C ARG A 168 -11.51 6.13 -18.63
N ILE A 169 -12.55 5.84 -17.85
CA ILE A 169 -12.60 6.09 -16.41
C ILE A 169 -12.32 4.75 -15.73
N ILE A 170 -11.09 4.61 -15.27
CA ILE A 170 -10.49 3.35 -14.82
C ILE A 170 -10.10 3.38 -13.35
N THR A 171 -9.89 2.22 -12.77
CA THR A 171 -9.26 2.06 -11.44
C THR A 171 -7.82 1.59 -11.58
N SER A 172 -7.13 1.38 -10.45
CA SER A 172 -5.81 0.78 -10.44
C SER A 172 -5.77 -0.59 -11.10
N ASP A 173 -6.87 -1.35 -11.03
CA ASP A 173 -6.95 -2.70 -11.57
C ASP A 173 -6.79 -2.72 -13.10
N GLU A 174 -7.37 -1.73 -13.79
CA GLU A 174 -7.20 -1.56 -15.24
C GLU A 174 -5.88 -0.84 -15.58
N ALA A 175 -5.49 0.15 -14.76
CA ALA A 175 -4.30 0.97 -15.03
C ALA A 175 -3.00 0.15 -15.11
N ILE A 176 -2.84 -0.87 -14.26
CA ILE A 176 -1.67 -1.77 -14.29
C ILE A 176 -1.59 -2.62 -15.56
N GLY A 177 -2.68 -2.76 -16.28
CA GLY A 177 -2.80 -3.57 -17.50
C GLY A 177 -2.72 -2.78 -18.81
N LEU A 178 -2.53 -1.45 -18.77
CA LEU A 178 -2.47 -0.64 -19.99
C LEU A 178 -1.30 -1.09 -20.87
N ARG A 179 -1.60 -1.30 -22.16
CA ARG A 179 -0.64 -1.81 -23.14
C ARG A 179 0.04 -0.70 -23.94
N GLU A 180 -0.40 0.53 -23.74
CA GLU A 180 0.16 1.73 -24.36
C GLU A 180 0.33 2.80 -23.29
N VAL A 181 1.33 3.66 -23.47
CA VAL A 181 1.49 4.83 -22.61
C VAL A 181 0.49 5.89 -23.09
N PRO A 182 -0.48 6.30 -22.25
CA PRO A 182 -1.41 7.35 -22.62
C PRO A 182 -0.66 8.69 -22.82
N LYS A 183 -1.12 9.54 -23.74
CA LYS A 183 -0.54 10.87 -23.90
C LYS A 183 -0.83 11.72 -22.67
N SER A 184 -2.03 11.57 -22.09
CA SER A 184 -2.44 12.30 -20.90
C SER A 184 -3.28 11.42 -19.96
N ILE A 185 -3.07 11.60 -18.66
CA ILE A 185 -3.85 10.93 -17.62
C ILE A 185 -4.18 11.90 -16.50
N ALA A 186 -5.45 11.97 -16.13
CA ALA A 186 -5.88 12.63 -14.92
C ALA A 186 -6.04 11.58 -13.80
N ILE A 187 -5.71 11.96 -12.58
CA ILE A 187 -5.77 11.06 -11.40
C ILE A 187 -6.62 11.75 -10.34
N LEU A 188 -7.64 11.08 -9.86
CA LEU A 188 -8.51 11.55 -8.79
C LEU A 188 -8.13 10.86 -7.48
N GLY A 189 -7.56 11.63 -6.56
CA GLY A 189 -6.98 11.20 -5.30
C GLY A 189 -5.45 11.13 -5.34
N SER A 190 -4.81 11.58 -4.28
CA SER A 190 -3.35 11.65 -4.11
C SER A 190 -2.80 10.80 -2.96
N GLY A 191 -3.54 9.79 -2.52
CA GLY A 191 -2.98 8.75 -1.65
C GLY A 191 -1.90 7.93 -2.37
N ALA A 192 -1.30 6.93 -1.71
CA ALA A 192 -0.20 6.12 -2.24
C ALA A 192 -0.46 5.64 -3.68
N VAL A 193 -1.66 5.12 -3.98
CA VAL A 193 -2.02 4.67 -5.33
C VAL A 193 -1.93 5.80 -6.35
N GLY A 194 -2.51 6.96 -6.03
CA GLY A 194 -2.55 8.10 -6.97
C GLY A 194 -1.16 8.63 -7.32
N VAL A 195 -0.31 8.84 -6.32
CA VAL A 195 1.03 9.39 -6.53
C VAL A 195 2.01 8.37 -7.15
N GLU A 196 1.84 7.07 -6.88
CA GLU A 196 2.62 6.02 -7.53
C GLU A 196 2.30 5.94 -9.04
N PHE A 197 1.01 5.93 -9.41
CA PHE A 197 0.63 5.96 -10.83
C PHE A 197 1.00 7.27 -11.52
N ALA A 198 0.91 8.41 -10.82
CA ALA A 198 1.41 9.69 -11.34
C ALA A 198 2.90 9.60 -11.69
N SER A 199 3.68 9.03 -10.80
CA SER A 199 5.11 8.81 -10.96
C SER A 199 5.44 7.85 -12.11
N ILE A 200 4.68 6.74 -12.26
CA ILE A 200 4.83 5.77 -13.36
C ILE A 200 4.57 6.47 -14.70
N PHE A 201 3.38 7.03 -14.89
CA PHE A 201 2.97 7.55 -16.19
C PHE A 201 3.78 8.79 -16.58
N ARG A 202 4.13 9.66 -15.60
CA ARG A 202 4.98 10.81 -15.88
C ARG A 202 6.35 10.38 -16.41
N ARG A 203 6.99 9.41 -15.79
CA ARG A 203 8.28 8.87 -16.22
C ARG A 203 8.19 8.11 -17.54
N PHE A 204 7.05 7.50 -17.86
CA PHE A 204 6.80 6.92 -19.18
C PHE A 204 6.54 7.96 -20.27
N GLY A 205 6.31 9.24 -19.92
CA GLY A 205 6.17 10.34 -20.86
C GLY A 205 4.78 10.94 -20.98
N SER A 206 3.83 10.52 -20.14
CA SER A 206 2.47 11.09 -20.12
C SER A 206 2.46 12.51 -19.52
N GLU A 207 1.52 13.33 -19.95
CA GLU A 207 1.06 14.49 -19.20
C GLU A 207 0.17 14.02 -18.05
N VAL A 208 0.51 14.43 -16.81
CA VAL A 208 -0.19 13.97 -15.60
C VAL A 208 -0.78 15.13 -14.85
N THR A 209 -2.08 15.03 -14.52
CA THR A 209 -2.79 15.98 -13.66
C THR A 209 -3.45 15.24 -12.50
N ILE A 210 -3.16 15.66 -11.25
CA ILE A 210 -3.76 15.12 -10.03
C ILE A 210 -4.83 16.10 -9.52
N PHE A 211 -5.99 15.57 -9.13
CA PHE A 211 -7.02 16.27 -8.39
C PHE A 211 -7.16 15.64 -7.01
N GLU A 212 -6.92 16.43 -5.97
CA GLU A 212 -7.02 15.99 -4.57
C GLU A 212 -8.03 16.89 -3.82
N LEU A 213 -8.97 16.26 -3.13
CA LEU A 213 -10.00 16.95 -2.35
C LEU A 213 -9.41 17.64 -1.11
N LEU A 214 -8.43 17.01 -0.48
CA LEU A 214 -7.76 17.53 0.71
C LEU A 214 -6.71 18.59 0.33
N PRO A 215 -6.25 19.41 1.30
CA PRO A 215 -5.43 20.59 0.99
C PRO A 215 -3.97 20.28 0.64
N ARG A 216 -3.54 19.01 0.62
CA ARG A 216 -2.16 18.60 0.30
C ARG A 216 -2.12 17.22 -0.34
N LEU A 217 -1.05 16.92 -1.09
CA LEU A 217 -0.76 15.56 -1.56
C LEU A 217 -0.42 14.65 -0.38
N VAL A 218 -0.63 13.34 -0.56
CA VAL A 218 -0.40 12.31 0.47
C VAL A 218 -0.87 12.75 1.87
N PRO A 219 -2.15 13.08 2.03
CA PRO A 219 -2.65 13.84 3.19
C PRO A 219 -2.54 13.11 4.53
N VAL A 220 -2.24 11.80 4.51
CA VAL A 220 -1.99 10.98 5.70
C VAL A 220 -0.53 11.05 6.19
N GLU A 221 0.37 11.60 5.38
CA GLU A 221 1.77 11.76 5.74
C GLU A 221 2.01 13.04 6.57
N ASP A 222 3.20 13.15 7.17
CA ASP A 222 3.65 14.39 7.82
C ASP A 222 3.61 15.56 6.82
N GLU A 223 3.29 16.76 7.29
CA GLU A 223 3.10 17.94 6.43
C GLU A 223 4.36 18.34 5.65
N ALA A 224 5.54 18.13 6.25
CA ALA A 224 6.81 18.40 5.57
C ALA A 224 7.04 17.42 4.40
N ILE A 225 6.62 16.16 4.53
CA ILE A 225 6.66 15.15 3.47
C ILE A 225 5.75 15.56 2.32
N SER A 226 4.51 15.98 2.61
CA SER A 226 3.57 16.45 1.59
C SER A 226 4.15 17.64 0.80
N ALA A 227 4.71 18.62 1.49
CA ALA A 227 5.28 19.81 0.87
C ALA A 227 6.48 19.48 -0.05
N GLU A 228 7.36 18.57 0.38
CA GLU A 228 8.50 18.17 -0.45
C GLU A 228 8.06 17.34 -1.66
N LEU A 229 7.04 16.46 -1.53
CA LEU A 229 6.48 15.74 -2.66
C LEU A 229 5.86 16.70 -3.69
N GLU A 230 5.11 17.70 -3.25
CA GLU A 230 4.52 18.71 -4.14
C GLU A 230 5.59 19.47 -4.93
N LYS A 231 6.67 19.86 -4.25
CA LYS A 231 7.83 20.50 -4.88
C LYS A 231 8.50 19.58 -5.92
N ALA A 232 8.73 18.31 -5.56
CA ALA A 232 9.32 17.32 -6.46
C ALA A 232 8.45 17.05 -7.69
N PHE A 233 7.15 16.86 -7.50
CA PHE A 233 6.19 16.62 -8.59
C PHE A 233 6.09 17.83 -9.53
N LYS A 234 6.06 19.04 -9.00
CA LYS A 234 6.12 20.28 -9.81
C LYS A 234 7.39 20.34 -10.65
N LYS A 235 8.56 20.01 -10.09
CA LYS A 235 9.85 19.93 -10.80
C LYS A 235 9.81 18.89 -11.94
N GLN A 236 9.11 17.77 -11.73
CA GLN A 236 8.90 16.72 -12.73
C GLN A 236 7.82 17.08 -13.78
N GLY A 237 7.10 18.19 -13.62
CA GLY A 237 6.03 18.61 -14.52
C GLY A 237 4.72 17.84 -14.33
N ILE A 238 4.48 17.29 -13.14
CA ILE A 238 3.18 16.78 -12.72
C ILE A 238 2.37 17.98 -12.21
N VAL A 239 1.18 18.19 -12.77
CA VAL A 239 0.25 19.23 -12.32
C VAL A 239 -0.60 18.67 -11.18
N SER A 240 -0.65 19.35 -10.04
CA SER A 240 -1.50 18.95 -8.92
C SER A 240 -2.43 20.09 -8.51
N HIS A 241 -3.70 19.76 -8.31
CA HIS A 241 -4.73 20.65 -7.78
C HIS A 241 -5.20 20.07 -6.44
N THR A 242 -4.71 20.61 -5.34
CA THR A 242 -5.14 20.28 -3.97
C THR A 242 -6.31 21.15 -3.53
N GLY A 243 -7.15 20.68 -2.61
CA GLY A 243 -8.41 21.33 -2.25
C GLY A 243 -9.41 21.36 -3.43
N ALA A 244 -9.24 20.49 -4.42
CA ALA A 244 -10.03 20.49 -5.65
C ALA A 244 -11.08 19.36 -5.64
N LYS A 245 -12.33 19.74 -5.86
CA LYS A 245 -13.46 18.80 -5.94
C LYS A 245 -13.84 18.55 -7.41
N VAL A 246 -13.59 17.34 -7.91
CA VAL A 246 -14.11 16.93 -9.21
C VAL A 246 -15.63 16.77 -9.10
N THR A 247 -16.37 17.54 -9.90
CA THR A 247 -17.84 17.59 -9.89
C THR A 247 -18.45 16.78 -11.03
N SER A 248 -17.69 16.56 -12.10
CA SER A 248 -18.13 15.74 -13.24
C SER A 248 -16.91 15.14 -13.96
N ALA A 249 -17.06 13.92 -14.41
CA ALA A 249 -16.15 13.31 -15.37
C ALA A 249 -16.94 12.39 -16.30
N LYS A 250 -16.75 12.55 -17.61
CA LYS A 250 -17.48 11.79 -18.63
C LYS A 250 -16.57 11.40 -19.78
N ALA A 251 -16.57 10.13 -20.14
CA ALA A 251 -15.96 9.67 -21.38
C ALA A 251 -16.73 10.26 -22.57
N ASN A 252 -16.01 10.83 -23.52
CA ASN A 252 -16.58 11.41 -24.72
C ASN A 252 -16.42 10.48 -25.93
N GLY A 253 -17.18 10.75 -27.01
CA GLY A 253 -17.16 9.92 -28.24
C GLY A 253 -15.80 9.90 -28.97
N ASN A 254 -14.87 10.78 -28.62
CA ASN A 254 -13.54 10.92 -29.22
C ASN A 254 -12.45 10.14 -28.47
N GLY A 255 -12.82 9.32 -27.48
CA GLY A 255 -11.89 8.46 -26.75
C GLY A 255 -11.12 9.16 -25.64
N ALA A 256 -11.55 10.32 -25.17
CA ALA A 256 -11.00 11.04 -24.02
C ALA A 256 -12.05 11.22 -22.91
N VAL A 257 -11.62 11.69 -21.75
CA VAL A 257 -12.47 12.05 -20.61
C VAL A 257 -12.46 13.55 -20.43
N ASP A 258 -13.65 14.17 -20.42
CA ASP A 258 -13.84 15.56 -20.06
C ASP A 258 -14.13 15.64 -18.55
N ILE A 259 -13.31 16.39 -17.82
CA ILE A 259 -13.31 16.49 -16.36
C ILE A 259 -13.57 17.92 -15.96
N VAL A 260 -14.46 18.13 -14.99
CA VAL A 260 -14.77 19.43 -14.40
C VAL A 260 -14.48 19.38 -12.91
N ALA A 261 -13.64 20.28 -12.43
CA ALA A 261 -13.29 20.40 -11.03
C ALA A 261 -13.51 21.83 -10.51
N GLN A 262 -13.96 21.95 -9.28
CA GLN A 262 -13.96 23.19 -8.53
C GLN A 262 -12.67 23.25 -7.72
N LEU A 263 -11.85 24.28 -7.97
CA LEU A 263 -10.58 24.50 -7.27
C LEU A 263 -10.78 25.14 -5.89
N ALA A 264 -9.73 25.14 -5.06
CA ALA A 264 -9.75 25.73 -3.72
C ALA A 264 -10.09 27.24 -3.71
N ASP A 265 -9.75 27.97 -4.78
CA ASP A 265 -10.07 29.40 -4.97
C ASP A 265 -11.50 29.64 -5.51
N GLY A 266 -12.30 28.60 -5.64
CA GLY A 266 -13.67 28.65 -6.16
C GLY A 266 -13.79 28.66 -7.68
N LYS A 267 -12.69 28.71 -8.42
CA LYS A 267 -12.72 28.66 -9.89
C LYS A 267 -13.04 27.27 -10.40
N THR A 268 -13.65 27.22 -11.57
CA THR A 268 -13.90 25.97 -12.29
C THR A 268 -12.75 25.68 -13.24
N GLN A 269 -12.15 24.51 -13.09
CA GLN A 269 -11.13 23.96 -13.99
C GLN A 269 -11.77 22.93 -14.89
N GLN A 270 -11.58 23.07 -16.20
CA GLN A 270 -11.90 22.03 -17.18
C GLN A 270 -10.61 21.40 -17.66
N THR A 271 -10.57 20.07 -17.66
CA THR A 271 -9.39 19.28 -18.08
C THR A 271 -9.87 18.16 -18.99
N ARG A 272 -9.11 17.89 -20.04
CA ARG A 272 -9.31 16.73 -20.92
C ARG A 272 -8.11 15.81 -20.84
N ALA A 273 -8.34 14.52 -20.69
CA ALA A 273 -7.28 13.51 -20.65
C ALA A 273 -7.72 12.23 -21.37
N ASP A 274 -6.76 11.42 -21.84
CA ASP A 274 -7.05 10.12 -22.45
C ASP A 274 -7.70 9.15 -21.46
N TYR A 275 -7.29 9.27 -20.18
CA TYR A 275 -7.83 8.45 -19.09
C TYR A 275 -8.06 9.30 -17.83
N LEU A 276 -9.05 8.87 -17.03
CA LEU A 276 -9.19 9.28 -15.63
C LEU A 276 -8.97 8.03 -14.75
N LEU A 277 -7.96 8.07 -13.91
CA LEU A 277 -7.70 7.06 -12.89
C LEU A 277 -8.39 7.44 -11.58
N MET A 278 -9.29 6.58 -11.11
CA MET A 278 -9.94 6.70 -9.82
C MET A 278 -9.05 6.09 -8.73
N ALA A 279 -8.40 6.93 -7.93
CA ALA A 279 -7.51 6.56 -6.82
C ALA A 279 -8.03 7.06 -5.46
N THR A 280 -9.35 7.04 -5.27
CA THR A 280 -10.08 7.65 -4.14
C THR A 280 -10.23 6.73 -2.93
N GLY A 281 -9.39 5.72 -2.83
CA GLY A 281 -9.36 4.77 -1.72
C GLY A 281 -10.06 3.45 -2.04
N ARG A 282 -10.14 2.60 -1.00
CA ARG A 282 -10.65 1.23 -1.09
C ARG A 282 -11.78 1.00 -0.09
N GLY A 283 -12.64 0.05 -0.38
CA GLY A 283 -13.73 -0.36 0.49
C GLY A 283 -13.75 -1.86 0.73
N PRO A 284 -14.36 -2.33 1.82
CA PRO A 284 -14.36 -3.74 2.21
C PRO A 284 -15.16 -4.59 1.21
N VAL A 285 -14.72 -5.84 1.02
CA VAL A 285 -15.45 -6.84 0.23
C VAL A 285 -16.22 -7.76 1.18
N THR A 286 -17.45 -7.37 1.47
CA THR A 286 -18.37 -8.12 2.37
C THR A 286 -19.59 -8.67 1.64
N ALA A 287 -19.87 -8.17 0.44
CA ALA A 287 -21.02 -8.60 -0.36
C ALA A 287 -20.96 -10.10 -0.71
N GLY A 288 -22.09 -10.79 -0.58
CA GLY A 288 -22.23 -12.22 -0.90
C GLY A 288 -21.70 -13.18 0.16
N LEU A 289 -21.15 -12.69 1.28
CA LEU A 289 -20.71 -13.54 2.39
C LEU A 289 -21.85 -13.96 3.32
N GLU A 290 -23.07 -13.38 3.16
CA GLU A 290 -24.25 -13.65 3.97
C GLU A 290 -24.02 -13.43 5.48
N LEU A 291 -23.30 -12.33 5.82
CA LEU A 291 -22.84 -12.03 7.18
C LEU A 291 -24.01 -11.84 8.16
N GLU A 292 -25.12 -11.33 7.66
CA GLU A 292 -26.35 -11.09 8.44
C GLU A 292 -26.97 -12.40 8.94
N ARG A 293 -26.82 -13.51 8.19
CA ARG A 293 -27.36 -14.83 8.56
C ARG A 293 -26.73 -15.38 9.85
N VAL A 294 -25.49 -14.95 10.13
CA VAL A 294 -24.77 -15.36 11.35
C VAL A 294 -24.74 -14.26 12.40
N GLY A 295 -25.35 -13.10 12.14
CA GLY A 295 -25.43 -11.99 13.08
C GLY A 295 -24.12 -11.21 13.25
N LEU A 296 -23.26 -11.19 12.21
CA LEU A 296 -22.01 -10.41 12.23
C LEU A 296 -22.30 -8.92 12.21
N GLN A 297 -21.60 -8.18 13.07
CA GLN A 297 -21.69 -6.72 13.15
C GLN A 297 -20.77 -6.06 12.13
N LEU A 298 -21.36 -5.11 11.39
CA LEU A 298 -20.64 -4.26 10.45
C LEU A 298 -20.64 -2.81 10.93
N GLU A 299 -19.52 -2.11 10.67
CA GLU A 299 -19.43 -0.67 10.85
C GLU A 299 -18.93 -0.05 9.53
N ARG A 300 -19.76 0.82 8.93
CA ARG A 300 -19.48 1.43 7.61
C ARG A 300 -19.15 0.41 6.51
N GLY A 301 -19.73 -0.80 6.61
CA GLY A 301 -19.50 -1.90 5.69
C GLY A 301 -18.29 -2.79 6.02
N TYR A 302 -17.47 -2.43 6.99
CA TYR A 302 -16.35 -3.24 7.50
C TYR A 302 -16.82 -4.20 8.60
N ILE A 303 -16.17 -5.36 8.71
CA ILE A 303 -16.42 -6.31 9.79
C ILE A 303 -15.75 -5.79 11.06
N LYS A 304 -16.54 -5.60 12.12
CA LYS A 304 -16.03 -5.16 13.41
C LYS A 304 -15.34 -6.31 14.14
N VAL A 305 -14.12 -6.06 14.61
CA VAL A 305 -13.32 -7.02 15.38
C VAL A 305 -12.72 -6.38 16.64
N ASP A 306 -12.30 -7.24 17.58
CA ASP A 306 -11.47 -6.85 18.72
C ASP A 306 -9.97 -6.80 18.36
N ASP A 307 -9.12 -6.52 19.33
CA ASP A 307 -7.66 -6.45 19.19
C ASP A 307 -6.98 -7.82 18.95
N GLN A 308 -7.74 -8.91 19.03
CA GLN A 308 -7.35 -10.27 18.69
C GLN A 308 -8.00 -10.77 17.39
N TYR A 309 -8.65 -9.88 16.65
CA TYR A 309 -9.34 -10.12 15.37
C TYR A 309 -10.54 -11.04 15.46
N LYS A 310 -11.14 -11.21 16.68
CA LYS A 310 -12.40 -11.91 16.88
C LYS A 310 -13.56 -11.00 16.50
N THR A 311 -14.56 -11.56 15.86
CA THR A 311 -15.85 -10.88 15.65
C THR A 311 -16.76 -11.04 16.88
N ASN A 312 -17.94 -10.41 16.84
CA ASN A 312 -18.98 -10.64 17.84
C ASN A 312 -19.58 -12.05 17.80
N VAL A 313 -19.26 -12.86 16.78
CA VAL A 313 -19.75 -14.24 16.62
C VAL A 313 -18.64 -15.23 16.97
N PRO A 314 -18.80 -16.03 18.05
CA PRO A 314 -17.80 -17.04 18.42
C PRO A 314 -17.52 -18.01 17.26
N GLY A 315 -16.24 -18.30 17.03
CA GLY A 315 -15.80 -19.17 15.94
C GLY A 315 -15.66 -18.47 14.57
N ILE A 316 -15.82 -17.14 14.52
CA ILE A 316 -15.54 -16.34 13.32
C ILE A 316 -14.58 -15.21 13.67
N SER A 317 -13.47 -15.14 12.92
CA SER A 317 -12.52 -14.04 12.93
C SER A 317 -12.46 -13.36 11.57
N ALA A 318 -11.97 -12.12 11.53
CA ALA A 318 -11.73 -11.41 10.28
C ALA A 318 -10.42 -10.62 10.35
N ILE A 319 -9.71 -10.51 9.21
CA ILE A 319 -8.38 -9.89 9.11
C ILE A 319 -8.24 -9.10 7.81
N GLY A 320 -7.29 -8.17 7.81
CA GLY A 320 -6.92 -7.38 6.63
C GLY A 320 -7.93 -6.31 6.29
N ASP A 321 -7.90 -5.85 5.05
CA ASP A 321 -8.64 -4.68 4.58
C ASP A 321 -10.16 -4.73 4.79
N VAL A 322 -10.73 -5.88 5.12
CA VAL A 322 -12.17 -6.07 5.34
C VAL A 322 -12.64 -5.66 6.72
N ILE A 323 -11.70 -5.43 7.67
CA ILE A 323 -12.02 -5.18 9.08
C ILE A 323 -12.04 -3.71 9.47
N THR A 324 -12.64 -3.44 10.64
CA THR A 324 -12.47 -2.21 11.42
C THR A 324 -12.26 -2.54 12.90
N LEU A 325 -11.39 -1.77 13.54
CA LEU A 325 -11.10 -1.79 14.97
C LEU A 325 -11.84 -0.67 15.72
N GLY A 326 -12.90 -0.13 15.12
CA GLY A 326 -13.69 0.96 15.67
C GLY A 326 -12.98 2.32 15.60
N SER A 327 -12.33 2.75 16.68
CA SER A 327 -11.66 4.06 16.75
C SER A 327 -10.33 4.12 15.99
N THR A 328 -9.67 2.99 15.78
CA THR A 328 -8.41 2.91 15.05
C THR A 328 -8.65 2.77 13.55
N VAL A 329 -8.08 3.69 12.76
CA VAL A 329 -8.14 3.59 11.30
C VAL A 329 -7.25 2.43 10.85
N HIS A 330 -7.85 1.44 10.20
CA HIS A 330 -7.10 0.33 9.64
C HIS A 330 -6.33 0.77 8.40
N PRO A 331 -4.99 0.57 8.33
CA PRO A 331 -4.16 1.14 7.27
C PRO A 331 -4.30 0.47 5.91
N GLN A 332 -5.00 -0.67 5.81
CA GLN A 332 -5.22 -1.44 4.59
C GLN A 332 -3.92 -1.78 3.84
N LEU A 333 -2.92 -2.27 4.57
CA LEU A 333 -1.59 -2.62 4.08
C LEU A 333 -1.35 -4.14 4.09
N ALA A 334 -0.63 -4.64 3.09
CA ALA A 334 -0.37 -6.06 2.93
C ALA A 334 0.39 -6.67 4.13
N HIS A 335 1.42 -5.98 4.64
CA HIS A 335 2.22 -6.43 5.78
C HIS A 335 1.42 -6.40 7.09
N VAL A 336 0.47 -5.48 7.24
CA VAL A 336 -0.47 -5.47 8.37
C VAL A 336 -1.35 -6.71 8.31
N SER A 337 -2.01 -6.94 7.17
CA SER A 337 -2.85 -8.13 6.99
C SER A 337 -2.09 -9.44 7.26
N SER A 338 -0.80 -9.50 6.88
CA SER A 338 0.06 -10.67 7.16
C SER A 338 0.32 -10.83 8.65
N ALA A 339 0.63 -9.75 9.38
CA ALA A 339 0.85 -9.79 10.82
C ALA A 339 -0.42 -10.20 11.58
N GLU A 340 -1.57 -9.66 11.19
CA GLU A 340 -2.90 -10.04 11.71
C GLU A 340 -3.18 -11.53 11.48
N GLY A 341 -2.85 -12.02 10.27
CA GLY A 341 -3.00 -13.43 9.92
C GLY A 341 -2.16 -14.35 10.79
N ILE A 342 -0.90 -14.01 11.07
CA ILE A 342 -0.01 -14.75 11.97
C ILE A 342 -0.59 -14.77 13.40
N LEU A 343 -0.96 -13.58 13.93
CA LEU A 343 -1.51 -13.46 15.27
C LEU A 343 -2.79 -14.29 15.42
N THR A 344 -3.71 -14.20 14.45
CA THR A 344 -4.96 -14.95 14.45
C THR A 344 -4.70 -16.46 14.43
N ALA A 345 -3.79 -16.94 13.60
CA ALA A 345 -3.44 -18.37 13.52
C ALA A 345 -2.81 -18.86 14.82
N GLU A 346 -1.93 -18.09 15.44
CA GLU A 346 -1.28 -18.41 16.72
C GLU A 346 -2.31 -18.47 17.87
N ARG A 347 -3.21 -17.49 17.93
CA ARG A 347 -4.32 -17.49 18.90
C ARG A 347 -5.22 -18.72 18.74
N ILE A 348 -5.63 -19.06 17.51
CA ILE A 348 -6.45 -20.24 17.24
C ILE A 348 -5.75 -21.54 17.66
N ALA A 349 -4.42 -21.59 17.52
CA ALA A 349 -3.59 -22.72 17.97
C ALA A 349 -3.41 -22.75 19.50
N GLY A 350 -3.93 -21.78 20.25
CA GLY A 350 -3.84 -21.71 21.71
C GLY A 350 -2.55 -21.09 22.24
N ARG A 351 -1.81 -20.34 21.41
CA ARG A 351 -0.66 -19.56 21.85
C ARG A 351 -1.10 -18.23 22.48
N GLU A 352 -0.34 -17.75 23.43
CA GLU A 352 -0.45 -16.39 23.91
C GLU A 352 -0.02 -15.41 22.81
N VAL A 353 -0.85 -14.39 22.56
CA VAL A 353 -0.61 -13.37 21.52
C VAL A 353 -0.75 -11.97 22.12
N ARG A 354 -0.02 -11.02 21.54
CA ARG A 354 -0.12 -9.60 21.88
C ARG A 354 -0.74 -8.85 20.73
N ALA A 355 -1.61 -7.89 21.05
CA ALA A 355 -2.21 -6.98 20.07
C ALA A 355 -1.12 -6.23 19.26
N LEU A 356 -1.40 -5.96 17.99
CA LEU A 356 -0.52 -5.13 17.17
C LEU A 356 -0.63 -3.67 17.60
N ASN A 357 0.51 -3.01 17.68
CA ASN A 357 0.54 -1.56 17.81
C ASN A 357 0.53 -0.94 16.40
N TYR A 358 -0.60 -0.33 16.03
CA TYR A 358 -0.78 0.26 14.71
C TYR A 358 0.01 1.57 14.52
N ASP A 359 0.43 2.25 15.60
CA ASP A 359 1.34 3.38 15.51
C ASP A 359 2.75 2.96 15.05
N HIS A 360 3.12 1.68 15.20
CA HIS A 360 4.43 1.16 14.78
C HIS A 360 4.38 0.49 13.38
N VAL A 361 3.31 0.72 12.63
CA VAL A 361 3.18 0.18 11.28
C VAL A 361 3.83 1.13 10.27
N PRO A 362 4.81 0.67 9.48
CA PRO A 362 5.42 1.52 8.47
C PRO A 362 4.47 1.79 7.31
N GLY A 363 4.43 3.04 6.85
CA GLY A 363 3.89 3.48 5.58
C GLY A 363 5.00 3.56 4.53
N CYS A 364 4.77 2.99 3.33
CA CYS A 364 5.72 3.07 2.22
C CYS A 364 4.98 3.46 0.94
N THR A 365 5.42 4.55 0.30
CA THR A 365 4.92 5.00 -0.99
C THR A 365 6.09 5.06 -1.97
N TYR A 366 5.98 4.31 -3.06
CA TYR A 366 7.09 4.06 -4.00
C TYR A 366 7.11 5.05 -5.19
N CYS A 367 6.54 6.23 -5.01
CA CYS A 367 6.69 7.32 -6.00
C CYS A 367 8.15 7.80 -6.10
N ASP A 368 8.42 8.78 -6.93
CA ASP A 368 9.74 9.41 -7.07
C ASP A 368 9.64 10.89 -6.69
N PRO A 369 10.20 11.31 -5.55
CA PRO A 369 10.95 10.54 -4.55
C PRO A 369 10.08 9.57 -3.70
N GLU A 370 10.69 8.49 -3.19
CA GLU A 370 10.03 7.54 -2.30
C GLU A 370 9.69 8.17 -0.95
N ILE A 371 8.62 7.65 -0.30
CA ILE A 371 8.26 8.05 1.06
C ILE A 371 8.30 6.81 1.95
N GLY A 372 8.93 6.93 3.12
CA GLY A 372 8.91 5.95 4.20
C GLY A 372 8.57 6.67 5.51
N SER A 373 7.55 6.18 6.22
CA SER A 373 7.11 6.78 7.49
C SER A 373 6.71 5.74 8.50
N VAL A 374 6.91 6.04 9.79
CA VAL A 374 6.41 5.24 10.91
C VAL A 374 6.22 6.13 12.12
N GLY A 375 5.23 5.82 12.95
CA GLY A 375 4.94 6.56 14.16
C GLY A 375 4.11 7.83 13.91
N LEU A 376 4.15 8.74 14.86
CA LEU A 376 3.35 9.95 14.87
C LEU A 376 3.99 11.05 14.02
N SER A 377 3.19 11.71 13.19
CA SER A 377 3.57 12.99 12.61
C SER A 377 3.80 14.04 13.71
N GLU A 378 4.51 15.09 13.40
CA GLU A 378 4.71 16.20 14.36
C GLU A 378 3.39 16.76 14.88
N ARG A 379 2.39 16.91 14.01
CA ARG A 379 1.07 17.38 14.39
C ARG A 379 0.38 16.40 15.34
N GLU A 380 0.33 15.12 15.00
CA GLU A 380 -0.32 14.10 15.83
C GLU A 380 0.35 13.96 17.20
N ALA A 381 1.66 14.03 17.27
CA ALA A 381 2.39 14.01 18.53
C ALA A 381 2.00 15.21 19.42
N ARG A 382 1.91 16.42 18.84
CA ARG A 382 1.44 17.61 19.56
C ARG A 382 -0.03 17.50 20.00
N GLU A 383 -0.91 16.99 19.12
CA GLU A 383 -2.33 16.78 19.42
C GLU A 383 -2.53 15.74 20.55
N ARG A 384 -1.63 14.75 20.67
CA ARG A 384 -1.60 13.77 21.78
C ARG A 384 -0.95 14.32 23.06
N GLY A 385 -0.45 15.56 23.05
CA GLY A 385 0.05 16.26 24.24
C GLY A 385 1.53 16.04 24.56
N PHE A 386 2.32 15.51 23.61
CA PHE A 386 3.78 15.39 23.76
C PHE A 386 4.46 16.76 23.67
N ASP A 387 5.56 16.94 24.43
CA ASP A 387 6.47 18.08 24.26
C ASP A 387 7.47 17.76 23.15
N VAL A 388 7.12 18.13 21.93
CA VAL A 388 7.78 17.67 20.71
C VAL A 388 9.09 18.43 20.43
N ARG A 389 10.17 17.67 20.17
CA ARG A 389 11.36 18.10 19.44
C ARG A 389 11.38 17.47 18.04
N VAL A 390 11.97 18.18 17.08
CA VAL A 390 12.10 17.71 15.71
C VAL A 390 13.54 17.91 15.24
N GLY A 391 14.09 16.87 14.60
CA GLY A 391 15.34 16.95 13.85
C GLY A 391 15.10 16.63 12.40
N THR A 392 15.69 17.39 11.49
CA THR A 392 15.59 17.17 10.05
C THR A 392 16.96 17.21 9.41
N PHE A 393 17.25 16.28 8.51
CA PHE A 393 18.51 16.25 7.77
C PHE A 393 18.28 15.99 6.28
N PRO A 394 18.72 16.89 5.37
CA PRO A 394 18.50 16.76 3.93
C PRO A 394 19.48 15.77 3.30
N PHE A 395 19.00 14.92 2.39
CA PHE A 395 19.86 13.99 1.65
C PHE A 395 20.92 14.70 0.80
N GLY A 396 20.64 15.91 0.32
CA GLY A 396 21.57 16.69 -0.50
C GLY A 396 22.94 16.98 0.12
N VAL A 397 23.07 16.82 1.44
CA VAL A 397 24.35 16.98 2.16
C VAL A 397 25.19 15.69 2.12
N LEU A 398 24.52 14.51 2.06
CA LEU A 398 25.19 13.22 2.10
C LEU A 398 26.08 12.94 0.89
N GLY A 399 27.29 12.41 1.15
CA GLY A 399 28.19 11.93 0.11
C GLY A 399 27.55 10.85 -0.76
N ARG A 400 26.83 9.90 -0.18
CA ARG A 400 26.16 8.82 -0.91
C ARG A 400 25.07 9.34 -1.84
N ALA A 401 24.26 10.28 -1.41
CA ALA A 401 23.24 10.91 -2.24
C ALA A 401 23.83 11.62 -3.45
N LYS A 402 24.94 12.36 -3.24
CA LYS A 402 25.69 13.02 -4.31
C LYS A 402 26.30 12.03 -5.30
N ILE A 403 26.89 10.92 -4.81
CA ILE A 403 27.40 9.83 -5.66
C ILE A 403 26.29 9.22 -6.52
N ALA A 404 25.09 9.04 -5.95
CA ALA A 404 23.96 8.46 -6.68
C ALA A 404 23.23 9.46 -7.59
N GLY A 405 23.50 10.78 -7.48
CA GLY A 405 22.72 11.82 -8.15
C GLY A 405 21.28 11.97 -7.62
N GLU A 406 21.01 11.48 -6.40
CA GLU A 406 19.69 11.38 -5.78
C GLU A 406 19.66 12.22 -4.49
N THR A 407 19.65 13.53 -4.65
CA THR A 407 19.84 14.50 -3.58
C THR A 407 18.56 15.13 -3.04
N ASP A 408 17.42 14.88 -3.68
CA ASP A 408 16.12 15.42 -3.26
C ASP A 408 15.61 14.70 -1.98
N GLY A 409 15.04 15.48 -1.05
CA GLY A 409 14.39 14.96 0.15
C GLY A 409 15.22 15.02 1.44
N PHE A 410 14.69 14.41 2.49
CA PHE A 410 15.22 14.49 3.85
C PHE A 410 14.72 13.35 4.75
N VAL A 411 15.36 13.21 5.92
CA VAL A 411 14.84 12.45 7.07
C VAL A 411 14.40 13.44 8.15
N LYS A 412 13.20 13.23 8.71
CA LYS A 412 12.62 13.99 9.83
C LYS A 412 12.34 13.03 10.98
N ILE A 413 12.85 13.31 12.17
CA ILE A 413 12.59 12.59 13.41
C ILE A 413 11.76 13.48 14.33
N VAL A 414 10.67 12.92 14.86
CA VAL A 414 9.79 13.51 15.87
C VAL A 414 10.05 12.79 17.19
N ALA A 415 10.38 13.52 18.23
CA ALA A 415 10.75 12.95 19.54
C ALA A 415 10.08 13.70 20.68
N ASP A 416 9.89 13.00 21.82
CA ASP A 416 9.48 13.61 23.06
C ASP A 416 10.66 14.29 23.75
N ARG A 417 10.52 15.58 24.09
CA ARG A 417 11.55 16.36 24.76
C ARG A 417 11.85 15.85 26.17
N ARG A 418 10.86 15.27 26.84
CA ARG A 418 10.97 14.88 28.25
C ARG A 418 11.75 13.59 28.44
N TYR A 419 11.48 12.60 27.57
CA TYR A 419 12.05 11.26 27.69
C TYR A 419 13.03 10.91 26.57
N ASP A 420 13.22 11.83 25.62
CA ASP A 420 14.05 11.65 24.42
C ASP A 420 13.56 10.46 23.55
N GLU A 421 12.31 10.02 23.74
CA GLU A 421 11.71 8.89 23.02
C GLU A 421 11.43 9.26 21.56
N VAL A 422 11.75 8.34 20.64
CA VAL A 422 11.39 8.49 19.24
C VAL A 422 9.90 8.22 19.06
N LEU A 423 9.13 9.24 18.68
CA LEU A 423 7.68 9.17 18.48
C LEU A 423 7.31 8.89 17.03
N GLY A 424 8.14 9.30 16.09
CA GLY A 424 7.90 9.06 14.67
C GLY A 424 9.10 9.45 13.82
N VAL A 425 9.20 8.81 12.66
CA VAL A 425 10.24 9.08 11.65
C VAL A 425 9.58 9.12 10.28
N HIS A 426 9.84 10.20 9.57
CA HIS A 426 9.26 10.48 8.26
C HIS A 426 10.37 10.84 7.28
N MET A 427 10.45 10.14 6.17
CA MET A 427 11.49 10.35 5.18
C MET A 427 10.91 10.41 3.77
N ILE A 428 11.47 11.29 2.98
CA ILE A 428 11.18 11.38 1.56
C ILE A 428 12.49 11.49 0.80
N GLY A 429 12.69 10.66 -0.20
CA GLY A 429 13.91 10.60 -0.99
C GLY A 429 14.25 9.19 -1.42
N SER A 430 15.41 9.03 -2.04
CA SER A 430 15.86 7.73 -2.52
C SER A 430 15.99 6.70 -1.39
N ARG A 431 15.44 5.51 -1.62
CA ARG A 431 15.48 4.36 -0.71
C ARG A 431 14.79 4.57 0.65
N SER A 432 13.93 5.59 0.77
CA SER A 432 13.19 5.83 2.02
C SER A 432 12.34 4.64 2.42
N THR A 433 11.83 3.86 1.46
CA THR A 433 11.04 2.64 1.71
C THR A 433 11.85 1.49 2.33
N GLU A 434 13.17 1.46 2.12
CA GLU A 434 14.07 0.49 2.75
C GLU A 434 14.62 1.02 4.09
N LEU A 435 14.95 2.32 4.14
CA LEU A 435 15.53 2.96 5.33
C LEU A 435 14.57 2.98 6.52
N VAL A 436 13.28 3.04 6.28
CA VAL A 436 12.24 3.09 7.35
C VAL A 436 12.30 1.89 8.29
N ALA A 437 12.89 0.77 7.88
CA ALA A 437 12.98 -0.44 8.71
C ALA A 437 13.76 -0.23 10.02
N GLU A 438 14.82 0.59 10.01
CA GLU A 438 15.57 0.98 11.21
C GLU A 438 14.67 1.77 12.18
N ALA A 439 13.92 2.72 11.65
CA ALA A 439 12.98 3.52 12.43
C ALA A 439 11.86 2.66 13.06
N VAL A 440 11.33 1.68 12.31
CA VAL A 440 10.33 0.73 12.84
C VAL A 440 10.89 -0.05 14.03
N LEU A 441 12.14 -0.52 13.92
CA LEU A 441 12.79 -1.23 15.02
C LEU A 441 13.02 -0.31 16.22
N ALA A 442 13.44 0.94 16.00
CA ALA A 442 13.61 1.92 17.05
C ALA A 442 12.30 2.17 17.82
N LEU A 443 11.20 2.44 17.12
CA LEU A 443 9.88 2.60 17.76
C LEU A 443 9.45 1.34 18.50
N ARG A 444 9.65 0.16 17.91
CA ARG A 444 9.29 -1.12 18.53
C ARG A 444 10.01 -1.39 19.84
N LEU A 445 11.26 -0.91 19.97
CA LEU A 445 12.09 -1.03 21.15
C LEU A 445 11.96 0.15 22.12
N GLU A 446 11.06 1.12 21.82
CA GLU A 446 10.89 2.35 22.62
C GLU A 446 12.23 3.08 22.79
N SER A 447 13.00 3.15 21.68
CA SER A 447 14.34 3.75 21.70
C SER A 447 14.29 5.24 21.94
N THR A 448 15.31 5.75 22.63
CA THR A 448 15.57 7.20 22.68
C THR A 448 16.31 7.67 21.43
N VAL A 449 16.27 8.97 21.17
CA VAL A 449 17.06 9.59 20.09
C VAL A 449 18.55 9.39 20.32
N GLU A 450 19.01 9.41 21.58
CA GLU A 450 20.40 9.16 21.95
C GLU A 450 20.90 7.78 21.47
N GLU A 451 20.05 6.75 21.47
CA GLU A 451 20.43 5.43 20.95
C GLU A 451 20.63 5.44 19.44
N LEU A 452 19.85 6.25 18.68
CA LEU A 452 20.11 6.48 17.25
C LEU A 452 21.40 7.27 17.02
N VAL A 453 21.67 8.27 17.84
CA VAL A 453 22.94 9.04 17.82
C VAL A 453 24.16 8.14 18.03
N ARG A 454 24.06 7.18 18.96
CA ARG A 454 25.15 6.24 19.27
C ARG A 454 25.27 5.09 18.29
N THR A 455 24.26 4.87 17.46
CA THR A 455 24.29 3.83 16.43
C THR A 455 25.28 4.22 15.34
N ILE A 456 26.28 3.36 15.09
CA ILE A 456 27.28 3.59 14.04
C ILE A 456 26.67 3.22 12.69
N HIS A 457 26.42 4.22 11.85
CA HIS A 457 25.99 4.02 10.48
C HIS A 457 27.19 3.81 9.53
N ALA A 458 27.06 2.88 8.60
CA ALA A 458 28.13 2.62 7.65
C ALA A 458 28.33 3.79 6.68
N HIS A 459 29.58 4.12 6.35
CA HIS A 459 29.95 5.19 5.41
C HIS A 459 30.53 4.62 4.11
N PRO A 460 30.13 5.12 2.91
CA PRO A 460 29.05 6.08 2.66
C PRO A 460 27.71 5.37 2.40
N THR A 461 26.64 5.73 3.12
CA THR A 461 25.31 5.18 2.94
C THR A 461 24.23 6.26 3.06
N MET A 462 23.00 5.95 2.59
CA MET A 462 21.84 6.82 2.82
C MET A 462 21.37 6.79 4.28
N ALA A 463 21.68 5.71 5.03
CA ALA A 463 21.30 5.53 6.43
C ALA A 463 21.96 6.56 7.36
N GLU A 464 23.11 7.14 6.98
CA GLU A 464 23.76 8.22 7.73
C GLU A 464 22.80 9.40 7.97
N ALA A 465 21.80 9.61 7.08
CA ALA A 465 20.80 10.65 7.29
C ALA A 465 19.93 10.42 8.54
N VAL A 466 19.73 9.18 8.97
CA VAL A 466 18.97 8.84 10.19
C VAL A 466 19.76 9.30 11.41
N GLY A 467 21.07 8.97 11.48
CA GLY A 467 21.96 9.41 12.55
C GLY A 467 22.09 10.94 12.62
N GLU A 468 22.27 11.60 11.48
CA GLU A 468 22.36 13.07 11.42
C GLU A 468 21.04 13.76 11.79
N ALA A 469 19.89 13.19 11.39
CA ALA A 469 18.58 13.69 11.83
C ALA A 469 18.38 13.51 13.34
N ALA A 470 18.90 12.41 13.93
CA ALA A 470 18.90 12.20 15.37
C ALA A 470 19.78 13.26 16.08
N HIS A 471 20.98 13.51 15.58
CA HIS A 471 21.82 14.62 16.07
C HIS A 471 21.10 15.97 15.96
N ALA A 472 20.35 16.20 14.86
CA ALA A 472 19.60 17.43 14.67
C ALA A 472 18.46 17.62 15.69
N VAL A 473 17.85 16.54 16.22
CA VAL A 473 16.88 16.62 17.33
C VAL A 473 17.53 17.28 18.56
N HIS A 474 18.78 16.99 18.82
CA HIS A 474 19.55 17.58 19.92
C HIS A 474 20.19 18.94 19.54
N GLY A 475 19.98 19.44 18.32
CA GLY A 475 20.60 20.69 17.84
C GLY A 475 22.09 20.55 17.55
N ALA A 476 22.59 19.34 17.31
CA ALA A 476 24.01 19.00 17.21
C ALA A 476 24.36 18.24 15.91
N ALA A 477 23.60 18.45 14.82
CA ALA A 477 23.95 17.87 13.51
C ALA A 477 25.36 18.28 13.10
N ILE A 478 26.17 17.32 12.63
CA ILE A 478 27.59 17.54 12.36
C ILE A 478 27.78 18.15 10.97
N HIS A 479 26.95 17.75 10.01
CA HIS A 479 27.13 18.12 8.60
C HIS A 479 26.07 19.12 8.08
N LEU A 480 25.36 19.83 8.96
CA LEU A 480 24.44 20.94 8.65
C LEU A 480 25.06 22.30 8.89
#